data_4189a2dfb9d5e21de1d03695fb9e566c
#
_entry.id   4189a2dfb9d5e21de1d03695fb9e566c
#
_cell.length_a   1.000
_cell.length_b   1.000
_cell.length_c   1.000
_cell.angle_alpha   90.00
_cell.angle_beta   90.00
_cell.angle_gamma   90.00
#
_symmetry.space_group_name_H-M   'P 1'
#
loop_
_entity.id
_entity.type
_entity.pdbx_description
1 polymer ?
#
loop_
_entity_poly.entity_id
_entity_poly.type
_entity_poly.pdbx_seq_one_letter_code
_entity_poly.pdbx_strand_id
1 'polypeptide(L)'
;MSTPHEIYDEAIRIKDTGDLEGAVAKLREVLEVEPRHSDTHSALAVYLQRLGDFDAAIEHANKVVEIAPDDPFSYTQLSVIYMRCNRIPEAEEAKAKAHMVQMGGGPG
;
A
#
# COMPACT_ATOMS: atom_id res chain seq x y z
N MET A 1 -26.23 -3.75 1.39
CA MET A 1 -24.81 -4.20 1.39
C MET A 1 -23.90 -3.01 1.16
N SER A 2 -22.82 -2.94 1.92
CA SER A 2 -21.87 -1.86 1.77
C SER A 2 -21.00 -2.05 0.53
N THR A 3 -20.74 -0.96 -0.18
CA THR A 3 -19.81 -0.99 -1.31
C THR A 3 -18.37 -1.04 -0.80
N PRO A 4 -17.40 -1.48 -1.63
CA PRO A 4 -16.00 -1.42 -1.23
C PRO A 4 -15.56 -0.03 -0.76
N HIS A 5 -16.04 1.03 -1.43
CA HIS A 5 -15.72 2.40 -1.06
C HIS A 5 -16.25 2.76 0.33
N GLU A 6 -17.47 2.35 0.66
CA GLU A 6 -18.06 2.60 1.98
C GLU A 6 -17.30 1.86 3.09
N ILE A 7 -16.89 0.62 2.82
CA ILE A 7 -16.11 -0.17 3.78
C ILE A 7 -14.74 0.48 3.99
N TYR A 8 -14.11 0.95 2.90
CA TYR A 8 -12.84 1.67 2.96
C TYR A 8 -12.97 2.93 3.82
N ASP A 9 -14.00 3.74 3.59
CA ASP A 9 -14.22 4.96 4.36
C ASP A 9 -14.41 4.68 5.85
N GLU A 10 -15.11 3.59 6.18
CA GLU A 10 -15.28 3.17 7.56
C GLU A 10 -13.93 2.80 8.20
N ALA A 11 -13.08 2.10 7.43
CA ALA A 11 -11.74 1.76 7.90
C ALA A 11 -10.92 3.02 8.24
N ILE A 12 -11.01 4.05 7.38
CA ILE A 12 -10.30 5.31 7.63
C ILE A 12 -10.81 5.98 8.89
N ARG A 13 -12.12 5.97 9.14
CA ARG A 13 -12.69 6.50 10.37
C ARG A 13 -12.19 5.74 11.60
N ILE A 14 -12.09 4.43 11.51
CA ILE A 14 -11.55 3.60 12.60
C ILE A 14 -10.09 3.97 12.88
N LYS A 15 -9.30 4.13 11.84
CA LYS A 15 -7.89 4.55 11.96
C LYS A 15 -7.80 5.92 12.66
N ASP A 16 -8.70 6.83 12.35
CA ASP A 16 -8.70 8.16 12.94
C ASP A 16 -8.98 8.15 14.44
N THR A 17 -9.57 7.08 14.96
CA THR A 17 -9.75 6.91 16.41
C THR A 17 -8.49 6.34 17.08
N GLY A 18 -7.46 6.01 16.31
CA GLY A 18 -6.22 5.43 16.82
C GLY A 18 -6.19 3.90 16.76
N ASP A 19 -7.24 3.26 16.27
CA ASP A 19 -7.34 1.80 16.21
C ASP A 19 -6.82 1.27 14.88
N LEU A 20 -5.50 1.14 14.75
CA LEU A 20 -4.88 0.63 13.53
C LEU A 20 -5.25 -0.83 13.25
N GLU A 21 -5.31 -1.64 14.30
CA GLU A 21 -5.66 -3.06 14.11
C GLU A 21 -7.09 -3.22 13.62
N GLY A 22 -8.02 -2.46 14.17
CA GLY A 22 -9.40 -2.44 13.71
C GLY A 22 -9.52 -1.95 12.27
N ALA A 23 -8.74 -0.93 11.91
CA ALA A 23 -8.71 -0.41 10.55
C ALA A 23 -8.19 -1.46 9.57
N VAL A 24 -7.12 -2.18 9.93
CA VAL A 24 -6.57 -3.27 9.11
C VAL A 24 -7.62 -4.36 8.88
N ALA A 25 -8.31 -4.78 9.94
CA ALA A 25 -9.36 -5.80 9.81
C ALA A 25 -10.45 -5.35 8.85
N LYS A 26 -10.85 -4.09 8.94
CA LYS A 26 -11.88 -3.52 8.07
C LYS A 26 -11.42 -3.43 6.62
N LEU A 27 -10.17 -3.02 6.40
CA LEU A 27 -9.59 -2.96 5.06
C LEU A 27 -9.53 -4.34 4.40
N ARG A 28 -9.29 -5.37 5.17
CA ARG A 28 -9.29 -6.75 4.62
C ARG A 28 -10.66 -7.15 4.10
N GLU A 29 -11.73 -6.64 4.69
CA GLU A 29 -13.08 -6.87 4.19
C GLU A 29 -13.28 -6.26 2.79
N VAL A 30 -12.64 -5.09 2.52
CA VAL A 30 -12.68 -4.50 1.18
C VAL A 30 -12.10 -5.46 0.15
N LEU A 31 -10.98 -6.10 0.48
CA LEU A 31 -10.30 -7.01 -0.44
C LEU A 31 -11.07 -8.30 -0.68
N GLU A 32 -11.96 -8.69 0.22
CA GLU A 32 -12.84 -9.83 0.00
C GLU A 32 -13.84 -9.54 -1.12
N VAL A 33 -14.24 -8.29 -1.28
CA VAL A 33 -15.18 -7.83 -2.30
C VAL A 33 -14.45 -7.41 -3.57
N GLU A 34 -13.34 -6.69 -3.41
CA GLU A 34 -12.57 -6.18 -4.54
C GLU A 34 -11.07 -6.39 -4.28
N PRO A 35 -10.51 -7.56 -4.68
CA PRO A 35 -9.11 -7.91 -4.38
C PRO A 35 -8.07 -6.95 -4.98
N ARG A 36 -8.43 -6.21 -6.02
CA ARG A 36 -7.51 -5.27 -6.69
C ARG A 36 -7.77 -3.81 -6.33
N HIS A 37 -8.39 -3.57 -5.17
CA HIS A 37 -8.66 -2.21 -4.71
C HIS A 37 -7.32 -1.58 -4.25
N SER A 38 -6.75 -0.77 -5.14
CA SER A 38 -5.41 -0.21 -4.97
C SER A 38 -5.24 0.61 -3.69
N ASP A 39 -6.20 1.49 -3.40
CA ASP A 39 -6.15 2.34 -2.21
C ASP A 39 -6.12 1.51 -0.93
N THR A 40 -6.81 0.37 -0.92
CA THR A 40 -6.83 -0.54 0.24
C THR A 40 -5.47 -1.17 0.46
N HIS A 41 -4.82 -1.67 -0.61
CA HIS A 41 -3.47 -2.22 -0.49
C HIS A 41 -2.49 -1.15 0.00
N SER A 42 -2.64 0.07 -0.51
CA SER A 42 -1.82 1.22 -0.12
C SER A 42 -1.96 1.53 1.38
N ALA A 43 -3.19 1.60 1.87
CA ALA A 43 -3.47 1.85 3.29
C ALA A 43 -2.96 0.71 4.17
N LEU A 44 -3.17 -0.54 3.75
CA LEU A 44 -2.68 -1.70 4.48
C LEU A 44 -1.16 -1.68 4.62
N ALA A 45 -0.45 -1.31 3.54
CA ALA A 45 1.00 -1.21 3.60
C ALA A 45 1.44 -0.23 4.70
N VAL A 46 0.81 0.93 4.79
CA VAL A 46 1.15 1.95 5.78
C VAL A 46 0.80 1.49 7.20
N TYR A 47 -0.41 0.97 7.39
CA TYR A 47 -0.88 0.60 8.74
C TYR A 47 -0.15 -0.61 9.28
N LEU A 48 0.10 -1.61 8.44
CA LEU A 48 0.85 -2.80 8.86
C LEU A 48 2.30 -2.46 9.19
N GLN A 49 2.90 -1.53 8.45
CA GLN A 49 4.24 -1.06 8.78
C GLN A 49 4.26 -0.39 10.16
N ARG A 50 3.26 0.44 10.44
CA ARG A 50 3.15 1.09 11.77
C ARG A 50 2.96 0.07 12.89
N LEU A 51 2.28 -1.03 12.60
CA LEU A 51 2.06 -2.10 13.58
C LEU A 51 3.26 -3.04 13.71
N GLY A 52 4.29 -2.86 12.87
CA GLY A 52 5.49 -3.70 12.91
C GLY A 52 5.39 -4.98 12.10
N ASP A 53 4.32 -5.16 11.35
CA ASP A 53 4.16 -6.32 10.47
C ASP A 53 4.78 -6.00 9.11
N PHE A 54 6.10 -6.03 9.06
CA PHE A 54 6.86 -5.55 7.90
C PHE A 54 6.69 -6.43 6.66
N ASP A 55 6.64 -7.74 6.83
CA ASP A 55 6.48 -8.65 5.69
C ASP A 55 5.14 -8.40 4.99
N ALA A 56 4.07 -8.31 5.75
CA ALA A 56 2.74 -8.02 5.19
C ALA A 56 2.68 -6.62 4.57
N ALA A 57 3.33 -5.64 5.20
CA ALA A 57 3.38 -4.28 4.69
C ALA A 57 4.04 -4.24 3.31
N ILE A 58 5.18 -4.91 3.16
CA ILE A 58 5.92 -5.00 1.90
C ILE A 58 5.09 -5.72 0.84
N GLU A 59 4.41 -6.79 1.21
CA GLU A 59 3.56 -7.55 0.30
C GLU A 59 2.46 -6.68 -0.29
N HIS A 60 1.78 -5.88 0.54
CA HIS A 60 0.73 -4.99 0.06
C HIS A 60 1.28 -3.85 -0.79
N ALA A 61 2.44 -3.29 -0.43
CA ALA A 61 3.08 -2.25 -1.24
C ALA A 61 3.46 -2.78 -2.62
N ASN A 62 3.95 -4.02 -2.71
CA ASN A 62 4.24 -4.67 -3.98
C ASN A 62 2.97 -4.92 -4.79
N LYS A 63 1.86 -5.21 -4.11
CA LYS A 63 0.57 -5.38 -4.78
C LYS A 63 0.12 -4.10 -5.46
N VAL A 64 0.36 -2.94 -4.85
CA VAL A 64 0.04 -1.65 -5.47
C VAL A 64 0.82 -1.47 -6.77
N VAL A 65 2.11 -1.79 -6.77
CA VAL A 65 2.95 -1.73 -7.97
C VAL A 65 2.44 -2.67 -9.06
N GLU A 66 2.03 -3.87 -8.66
CA GLU A 66 1.48 -4.87 -9.58
C GLU A 66 0.19 -4.39 -10.24
N ILE A 67 -0.65 -3.69 -9.48
CA ILE A 67 -1.92 -3.15 -9.99
C ILE A 67 -1.70 -1.91 -10.86
N ALA A 68 -0.75 -1.06 -10.48
CA ALA A 68 -0.50 0.22 -11.15
C ALA A 68 0.98 0.39 -11.48
N PRO A 69 1.52 -0.42 -12.42
CA PRO A 69 2.96 -0.38 -12.73
C PRO A 69 3.42 0.89 -13.44
N ASP A 70 2.50 1.65 -14.03
CA ASP A 70 2.82 2.88 -14.74
C ASP A 70 2.68 4.13 -13.85
N ASP A 71 2.27 3.94 -12.60
CA ASP A 71 2.08 5.04 -11.66
C ASP A 71 3.35 5.21 -10.81
N PRO A 72 4.08 6.33 -10.95
CA PRO A 72 5.29 6.54 -10.17
C PRO A 72 5.02 6.56 -8.67
N PHE A 73 3.82 6.96 -8.24
CA PHE A 73 3.48 6.96 -6.81
C PHE A 73 3.48 5.57 -6.20
N SER A 74 3.17 4.53 -6.98
CA SER A 74 3.20 3.15 -6.46
C SER A 74 4.62 2.74 -6.09
N TYR A 75 5.61 3.10 -6.90
CA TYR A 75 7.02 2.82 -6.60
C TYR A 75 7.55 3.72 -5.49
N THR A 76 7.10 4.97 -5.44
CA THR A 76 7.48 5.89 -4.36
C THR A 76 7.01 5.35 -3.02
N GLN A 77 5.78 4.88 -2.94
CA GLN A 77 5.26 4.26 -1.72
C GLN A 77 6.05 3.01 -1.35
N LEU A 78 6.33 2.16 -2.33
CA LEU A 78 7.12 0.94 -2.10
C LEU A 78 8.48 1.30 -1.52
N SER A 79 9.15 2.33 -2.06
CA SER A 79 10.43 2.81 -1.55
C SER A 79 10.32 3.24 -0.08
N VAL A 80 9.29 4.02 0.25
CA VAL A 80 9.07 4.48 1.63
C VAL A 80 8.83 3.30 2.58
N ILE A 81 8.02 2.33 2.17
CA ILE A 81 7.74 1.14 2.99
C ILE A 81 9.02 0.34 3.22
N TYR A 82 9.81 0.09 2.17
CA TYR A 82 11.11 -0.60 2.31
C TYR A 82 12.03 0.15 3.27
N MET A 83 12.11 1.48 3.13
CA MET A 83 12.95 2.31 4.00
C MET A 83 12.55 2.15 5.46
N ARG A 84 11.26 2.22 5.75
CA ARG A 84 10.73 2.08 7.12
C ARG A 84 10.88 0.68 7.69
N CYS A 85 11.02 -0.31 6.81
CA CYS A 85 11.29 -1.70 7.19
C CYS A 85 12.79 -2.01 7.22
N ASN A 86 13.63 -0.99 7.09
CA ASN A 86 15.09 -1.10 7.08
C ASN A 86 15.62 -1.96 5.92
N ARG A 87 14.94 -1.91 4.80
CA ARG A 87 15.31 -2.61 3.57
C ARG A 87 15.87 -1.59 2.58
N ILE A 88 17.06 -1.06 2.87
CA ILE A 88 17.65 0.07 2.16
C ILE A 88 17.96 -0.23 0.68
N PRO A 89 18.60 -1.36 0.32
CA PRO A 89 18.86 -1.65 -1.09
C PRO A 89 17.59 -1.71 -1.94
N GLU A 90 16.56 -2.36 -1.42
CA GLU A 90 15.27 -2.48 -2.10
C GLU A 90 14.59 -1.11 -2.22
N ALA A 91 14.71 -0.27 -1.17
CA ALA A 91 14.18 1.08 -1.20
C ALA A 91 14.81 1.92 -2.30
N GLU A 92 16.13 1.83 -2.46
CA GLU A 92 16.84 2.57 -3.51
C GLU A 92 16.44 2.08 -4.90
N GLU A 93 16.28 0.78 -5.07
CA GLU A 93 15.83 0.20 -6.34
C GLU A 93 14.42 0.70 -6.70
N ALA A 94 13.49 0.69 -5.75
CA ALA A 94 12.13 1.17 -5.97
C ALA A 94 12.10 2.66 -6.30
N LYS A 95 12.93 3.45 -5.64
CA LYS A 95 13.08 4.88 -5.90
C LYS A 95 13.57 5.12 -7.33
N ALA A 96 14.54 4.34 -7.80
CA ALA A 96 15.04 4.42 -9.16
C ALA A 96 13.94 4.11 -10.17
N LYS A 97 13.13 3.09 -9.90
CA LYS A 97 12.01 2.73 -10.76
C LYS A 97 10.95 3.82 -10.81
N ALA A 98 10.67 4.47 -9.68
CA ALA A 98 9.74 5.60 -9.64
C ALA A 98 10.22 6.72 -10.58
N HIS A 99 11.51 7.01 -10.53
CA HIS A 99 12.11 8.03 -11.38
C HIS A 99 12.00 7.67 -12.87
N MET A 100 12.28 6.42 -13.21
CA MET A 100 12.17 5.93 -14.58
C MET A 100 10.75 6.04 -15.12
N VAL A 101 9.76 5.64 -14.34
CA VAL A 101 8.35 5.73 -14.72
C VAL A 101 7.94 7.19 -14.91
N GLN A 102 8.39 8.06 -14.01
CA GLN A 102 8.10 9.50 -14.07
C GLN A 102 8.67 10.14 -15.33
N MET A 103 9.80 9.64 -15.81
CA MET A 103 10.42 10.12 -17.05
C MET A 103 9.83 9.50 -18.32
N GLY A 104 8.80 8.67 -18.18
CA GLY A 104 8.15 8.02 -19.30
C GLY A 104 8.84 6.75 -19.79
N GLY A 105 9.84 6.26 -19.04
CA GLY A 105 10.58 5.06 -19.40
C GLY A 105 9.80 3.77 -19.24
N GLY A 106 8.80 3.79 -18.35
CA GLY A 106 7.99 2.62 -18.07
C GLY A 106 8.78 1.54 -17.31
N PRO A 107 8.07 0.55 -16.78
CA PRO A 107 8.71 -0.52 -16.01
C PRO A 107 9.31 -1.64 -16.86
N GLY A 108 9.10 -1.60 -18.16
CA GLY A 108 9.52 -2.65 -19.10
C GLY A 108 10.75 -2.39 -19.86
#